data_1326095295043280c2ee63ea2300c7d1
#
_entry.id   1326095295043280c2ee63ea2300c7d1
#
_cell.length_a   1.000
_cell.length_b   1.000
_cell.length_c   1.000
_cell.angle_alpha   90.00
_cell.angle_beta   90.00
_cell.angle_gamma   90.00
#
_symmetry.space_group_name_H-M   'P 1'
#
loop_
_entity.id
_entity.type
_entity.pdbx_description
1 polymer ?
#
loop_
_entity_poly.entity_id
_entity_poly.type
_entity_poly.pdbx_seq_one_letter_code
_entity_poly.pdbx_strand_id
1 'polypeptide(L)'
;RVAMEAWVQRDVAVDLFRRSGLDFEALKVAARSRDFRPVELAGASFSGMFDVATNQVTTQNVLARLPGTTHPDETILYTAHWDHIGVGEPDANGDAICNGAVDNATGTAGLLELARVWAAGPRPERSIVMISFTAEESGLLGSEYYAANPIYPLATTVAGFNIDAMNVYGRVADVDIIGSGQS
;
A
#
# COMPACT_ATOMS: atom_id res chain seq x y z
N ARG A 1 3.19 17.69 -11.30
CA ARG A 1 2.09 16.71 -11.43
C ARG A 1 1.75 16.59 -12.90
N VAL A 2 1.67 15.37 -13.43
CA VAL A 2 1.19 15.14 -14.80
C VAL A 2 -0.33 15.32 -14.83
N ALA A 3 -0.85 15.75 -15.99
CA ALA A 3 -2.28 16.02 -16.13
C ALA A 3 -3.12 14.73 -16.22
N MET A 4 -2.50 13.64 -16.66
CA MET A 4 -3.15 12.33 -16.80
C MET A 4 -2.10 11.23 -16.61
N GLU A 5 -2.50 10.18 -15.92
CA GLU A 5 -1.76 8.93 -15.79
C GLU A 5 -2.67 7.80 -16.27
N ALA A 6 -2.15 6.87 -17.04
CA ALA A 6 -2.93 5.78 -17.60
C ALA A 6 -2.06 4.55 -17.86
N TRP A 7 -2.68 3.38 -17.85
CA TRP A 7 -2.07 2.14 -18.31
C TRP A 7 -2.29 1.97 -19.80
N VAL A 8 -1.24 1.57 -20.51
CA VAL A 8 -1.28 1.28 -21.94
C VAL A 8 -0.84 -0.17 -22.15
N GLN A 9 -1.58 -0.91 -22.98
CA GLN A 9 -1.18 -2.27 -23.33
C GLN A 9 0.21 -2.28 -23.98
N ARG A 10 0.99 -3.34 -23.68
CA ARG A 10 2.39 -3.43 -24.11
C ARG A 10 2.57 -3.34 -25.62
N ASP A 11 1.74 -4.02 -26.38
CA ASP A 11 1.78 -4.03 -27.85
C ASP A 11 1.50 -2.63 -28.44
N VAL A 12 0.55 -1.89 -27.86
CA VAL A 12 0.26 -0.50 -28.22
C VAL A 12 1.47 0.39 -27.91
N ALA A 13 2.11 0.22 -26.75
CA ALA A 13 3.32 0.96 -26.42
C ALA A 13 4.46 0.66 -27.40
N VAL A 14 4.72 -0.60 -27.73
CA VAL A 14 5.74 -1.01 -28.68
C VAL A 14 5.49 -0.41 -30.07
N ASP A 15 4.24 -0.42 -30.55
CA ASP A 15 3.89 0.18 -31.84
C ASP A 15 4.06 1.71 -31.85
N LEU A 16 3.72 2.37 -30.76
CA LEU A 16 3.88 3.81 -30.59
C LEU A 16 5.37 4.21 -30.67
N PHE A 17 6.24 3.49 -29.95
CA PHE A 17 7.69 3.73 -29.99
C PHE A 17 8.26 3.47 -31.39
N ARG A 18 7.89 2.37 -32.03
CA ARG A 18 8.28 2.04 -33.40
C ARG A 18 7.90 3.13 -34.41
N ARG A 19 6.68 3.68 -34.32
CA ARG A 19 6.22 4.79 -35.18
C ARG A 19 7.02 6.07 -34.96
N SER A 20 7.53 6.27 -33.75
CA SER A 20 8.40 7.40 -33.40
C SER A 20 9.88 7.13 -33.73
N GLY A 21 10.20 6.02 -34.42
CA GLY A 21 11.57 5.64 -34.76
C GLY A 21 12.40 5.14 -33.58
N LEU A 22 11.77 4.71 -32.51
CA LEU A 22 12.42 4.29 -31.26
C LEU A 22 12.23 2.80 -31.02
N ASP A 23 13.17 2.20 -30.30
CA ASP A 23 13.09 0.82 -29.82
C ASP A 23 12.62 0.81 -28.34
N PHE A 24 11.44 0.28 -28.09
CA PHE A 24 10.83 0.21 -26.75
C PHE A 24 11.68 -0.63 -25.79
N GLU A 25 12.15 -1.81 -26.21
CA GLU A 25 12.90 -2.71 -25.34
C GLU A 25 14.31 -2.17 -25.04
N ALA A 26 14.96 -1.57 -26.02
CA ALA A 26 16.26 -0.92 -25.81
C ALA A 26 16.14 0.25 -24.82
N LEU A 27 15.12 1.08 -24.96
CA LEU A 27 14.90 2.20 -24.05
C LEU A 27 14.48 1.74 -22.64
N LYS A 28 13.71 0.66 -22.54
CA LYS A 28 13.37 0.05 -21.26
C LYS A 28 14.59 -0.49 -20.52
N VAL A 29 15.57 -1.06 -21.24
CA VAL A 29 16.85 -1.46 -20.66
C VAL A 29 17.66 -0.22 -20.23
N ALA A 30 17.76 0.79 -21.09
CA ALA A 30 18.46 2.03 -20.78
C ALA A 30 17.88 2.76 -19.56
N ALA A 31 16.57 2.70 -19.37
CA ALA A 31 15.86 3.33 -18.25
C ALA A 31 16.23 2.78 -16.85
N ARG A 32 16.97 1.66 -16.78
CA ARG A 32 17.53 1.13 -15.53
C ARG A 32 18.74 1.92 -15.02
N SER A 33 19.33 2.76 -15.86
CA SER A 33 20.47 3.61 -15.48
C SER A 33 19.98 4.89 -14.80
N ARG A 34 20.71 5.35 -13.76
CA ARG A 34 20.48 6.66 -13.14
C ARG A 34 20.69 7.84 -14.09
N ASP A 35 21.50 7.65 -15.13
CA ASP A 35 21.81 8.68 -16.12
C ASP A 35 20.80 8.73 -17.27
N PHE A 36 19.81 7.82 -17.26
CA PHE A 36 18.77 7.82 -18.29
C PHE A 36 18.00 9.15 -18.29
N ARG A 37 17.75 9.64 -19.49
CA ARG A 37 16.87 10.78 -19.70
C ARG A 37 15.69 10.34 -20.57
N PRO A 38 14.45 10.75 -20.24
CA PRO A 38 13.30 10.47 -21.09
C PRO A 38 13.51 10.94 -22.52
N VAL A 39 13.08 10.12 -23.47
CA VAL A 39 13.17 10.41 -24.90
C VAL A 39 11.81 10.81 -25.41
N GLU A 40 11.75 11.88 -26.17
CA GLU A 40 10.49 12.36 -26.76
C GLU A 40 9.99 11.40 -27.85
N LEU A 41 8.71 11.09 -27.85
CA LEU A 41 8.04 10.36 -28.91
C LEU A 41 7.68 11.34 -30.03
N ALA A 42 8.62 11.60 -30.92
CA ALA A 42 8.45 12.56 -32.02
C ALA A 42 7.23 12.20 -32.88
N GLY A 43 6.41 13.19 -33.15
CA GLY A 43 5.19 13.03 -33.95
C GLY A 43 4.02 12.33 -33.24
N ALA A 44 4.18 11.97 -31.97
CA ALA A 44 3.09 11.46 -31.17
C ALA A 44 2.30 12.62 -30.54
N SER A 45 0.99 12.49 -30.50
CA SER A 45 0.10 13.36 -29.76
C SER A 45 -0.93 12.52 -29.01
N PHE A 46 -1.30 12.98 -27.85
CA PHE A 46 -2.36 12.37 -27.07
C PHE A 46 -3.48 13.37 -26.84
N SER A 47 -4.70 12.95 -27.06
CA SER A 47 -5.90 13.70 -26.68
C SER A 47 -6.87 12.74 -25.99
N GLY A 48 -7.45 13.16 -24.89
CA GLY A 48 -8.45 12.38 -24.17
C GLY A 48 -9.52 13.31 -23.62
N MET A 49 -10.73 12.80 -23.57
CA MET A 49 -11.86 13.44 -22.90
C MET A 49 -12.55 12.36 -22.05
N PHE A 50 -12.81 12.69 -20.81
CA PHE A 50 -13.49 11.77 -19.89
C PHE A 50 -14.31 12.58 -18.89
N ASP A 51 -15.43 12.02 -18.50
CA ASP A 51 -16.25 12.57 -17.43
C ASP A 51 -15.76 12.02 -16.09
N VAL A 52 -15.67 12.90 -15.10
CA VAL A 52 -15.30 12.52 -13.73
C VAL A 52 -16.54 12.60 -12.86
N ALA A 53 -17.00 11.43 -12.38
CA ALA A 53 -17.99 11.38 -11.31
C ALA A 53 -17.23 11.41 -9.96
N THR A 54 -17.57 12.37 -9.13
CA THR A 54 -16.99 12.48 -7.78
C THR A 54 -17.99 11.93 -6.77
N ASN A 55 -17.53 10.99 -5.96
CA ASN A 55 -18.26 10.49 -4.82
C ASN A 55 -17.44 10.76 -3.55
N GLN A 56 -18.14 11.07 -2.45
CA GLN A 56 -17.50 11.28 -1.15
C GLN A 56 -17.91 10.18 -0.20
N VAL A 57 -16.92 9.48 0.34
CA VAL A 57 -17.09 8.42 1.33
C VAL A 57 -16.38 8.82 2.60
N THR A 58 -17.06 8.62 3.76
CA THR A 58 -16.43 8.79 5.06
C THR A 58 -16.06 7.44 5.62
N THR A 59 -14.81 7.29 6.02
CA THR A 59 -14.28 6.06 6.61
C THR A 59 -13.36 6.38 7.77
N GLN A 60 -12.84 5.38 8.49
CA GLN A 60 -12.08 5.59 9.72
C GLN A 60 -10.91 4.62 9.82
N ASN A 61 -9.79 5.11 10.36
CA ASN A 61 -8.75 4.24 10.91
C ASN A 61 -9.18 3.72 12.27
N VAL A 62 -8.90 2.47 12.56
CA VAL A 62 -9.17 1.84 13.85
C VAL A 62 -7.88 1.70 14.63
N LEU A 63 -7.82 2.26 15.84
CA LEU A 63 -6.63 2.25 16.67
C LEU A 63 -6.91 1.56 18.01
N ALA A 64 -5.92 0.77 18.45
CA ALA A 64 -5.88 0.19 19.79
C ALA A 64 -4.50 0.43 20.42
N ARG A 65 -4.46 0.68 21.72
CA ARG A 65 -3.21 0.90 22.46
C ARG A 65 -3.12 0.01 23.68
N LEU A 66 -1.97 -0.63 23.84
CA LEU A 66 -1.53 -1.26 25.09
C LEU A 66 -0.44 -0.37 25.70
N PRO A 67 -0.69 0.31 26.82
CA PRO A 67 0.31 1.19 27.44
C PRO A 67 1.54 0.43 27.93
N GLY A 68 2.72 0.99 27.71
CA GLY A 68 3.99 0.51 28.24
C GLY A 68 4.12 0.68 29.77
N THR A 69 5.11 0.04 30.36
CA THR A 69 5.38 0.09 31.82
C THR A 69 6.42 1.14 32.20
N THR A 70 7.56 1.18 31.51
CA THR A 70 8.71 2.05 31.83
C THR A 70 8.88 3.20 30.86
N HIS A 71 8.48 3.01 29.60
CA HIS A 71 8.53 4.02 28.54
C HIS A 71 7.14 4.17 27.86
N PRO A 72 6.09 4.55 28.61
CA PRO A 72 4.72 4.60 28.07
C PRO A 72 4.53 5.62 26.96
N ASP A 73 5.38 6.63 26.87
CA ASP A 73 5.32 7.68 25.84
C ASP A 73 6.03 7.30 24.54
N GLU A 74 6.86 6.25 24.56
CA GLU A 74 7.48 5.68 23.37
C GLU A 74 6.54 4.62 22.76
N THR A 75 6.45 4.61 21.44
CA THR A 75 5.45 3.80 20.73
C THR A 75 6.11 2.87 19.73
N ILE A 76 5.65 1.63 19.69
CA ILE A 76 5.87 0.69 18.59
C ILE A 76 4.55 0.51 17.87
N LEU A 77 4.55 0.72 16.55
CA LEU A 77 3.37 0.57 15.70
C LEU A 77 3.34 -0.80 15.04
N TYR A 78 2.18 -1.44 15.07
CA TYR A 78 1.83 -2.55 14.19
C TYR A 78 0.64 -2.10 13.35
N THR A 79 0.75 -2.23 12.03
CA THR A 79 -0.27 -1.74 11.10
C THR A 79 -0.65 -2.79 10.07
N ALA A 80 -1.88 -2.70 9.59
CA ALA A 80 -2.38 -3.38 8.41
C ALA A 80 -3.56 -2.55 7.87
N HIS A 81 -3.91 -2.68 6.59
CA HIS A 81 -5.16 -2.08 6.12
C HIS A 81 -6.32 -3.07 6.17
N TRP A 82 -7.54 -2.54 6.27
CA TRP A 82 -8.76 -3.34 6.40
C TRP A 82 -9.71 -3.19 5.21
N ASP A 83 -9.43 -2.24 4.32
CA ASP A 83 -10.18 -2.04 3.09
C ASP A 83 -9.65 -2.94 1.98
N HIS A 84 -10.46 -3.07 0.93
CA HIS A 84 -10.08 -3.63 -0.35
C HIS A 84 -10.87 -2.91 -1.46
N ILE A 85 -10.73 -3.37 -2.71
CA ILE A 85 -11.30 -2.72 -3.91
C ILE A 85 -12.84 -2.68 -3.86
N GLY A 86 -13.48 -3.58 -3.13
CA GLY A 86 -14.93 -3.60 -2.93
C GLY A 86 -15.66 -4.34 -4.04
N VAL A 87 -16.54 -3.68 -4.75
CA VAL A 87 -17.35 -4.28 -5.83
C VAL A 87 -16.80 -3.84 -7.18
N GLY A 88 -16.40 -4.81 -7.99
CA GLY A 88 -15.87 -4.61 -9.35
C GLY A 88 -16.83 -5.13 -10.43
N GLU A 89 -16.26 -5.38 -11.61
CA GLU A 89 -17.00 -6.06 -12.69
C GLU A 89 -17.19 -7.55 -12.34
N PRO A 90 -18.38 -8.11 -12.61
CA PRO A 90 -18.65 -9.52 -12.33
C PRO A 90 -17.72 -10.46 -13.10
N ASP A 91 -17.27 -11.52 -12.44
CA ASP A 91 -16.57 -12.63 -13.08
C ASP A 91 -17.54 -13.50 -13.93
N ALA A 92 -17.02 -14.60 -14.50
CA ALA A 92 -17.81 -15.53 -15.33
C ALA A 92 -18.96 -16.22 -14.56
N ASN A 93 -18.93 -16.21 -13.21
CA ASN A 93 -19.96 -16.78 -12.34
C ASN A 93 -20.93 -15.72 -11.82
N GLY A 94 -20.72 -14.46 -12.17
CA GLY A 94 -21.51 -13.33 -11.70
C GLY A 94 -21.05 -12.77 -10.34
N ASP A 95 -19.91 -13.21 -9.83
CA ASP A 95 -19.32 -12.65 -8.59
C ASP A 95 -18.58 -11.35 -8.91
N ALA A 96 -19.03 -10.26 -8.27
CA ALA A 96 -18.47 -8.92 -8.41
C ALA A 96 -17.69 -8.47 -7.17
N ILE A 97 -17.60 -9.31 -6.13
CA ILE A 97 -17.01 -8.92 -4.85
C ILE A 97 -15.52 -9.23 -4.84
N CYS A 98 -14.71 -8.19 -4.73
CA CYS A 98 -13.28 -8.33 -4.45
C CYS A 98 -13.09 -8.55 -2.95
N ASN A 99 -12.92 -9.81 -2.55
CA ASN A 99 -13.01 -10.22 -1.15
C ASN A 99 -11.85 -9.78 -0.26
N GLY A 100 -10.65 -9.47 -0.82
CA GLY A 100 -9.49 -9.07 -0.04
C GLY A 100 -8.98 -10.13 0.95
N ALA A 101 -9.16 -11.42 0.63
CA ALA A 101 -8.87 -12.52 1.58
C ALA A 101 -7.39 -12.62 1.94
N VAL A 102 -6.49 -12.35 1.00
CA VAL A 102 -5.04 -12.30 1.22
C VAL A 102 -4.62 -10.85 1.45
N ASP A 103 -4.98 -9.98 0.57
CA ASP A 103 -4.77 -8.56 0.59
C ASP A 103 -6.08 -7.84 0.98
N ASN A 104 -6.33 -7.40 2.29
CA ASN A 104 -5.37 -7.65 3.37
C ASN A 104 -6.08 -8.19 4.61
N ALA A 105 -7.02 -9.13 4.45
CA ALA A 105 -7.63 -9.79 5.60
C ALA A 105 -6.59 -10.57 6.43
N THR A 106 -5.52 -11.09 5.78
CA THR A 106 -4.43 -11.76 6.49
C THR A 106 -3.68 -10.82 7.42
N GLY A 107 -3.37 -9.61 6.99
CA GLY A 107 -2.71 -8.60 7.82
C GLY A 107 -3.59 -8.15 8.97
N THR A 108 -4.88 -7.92 8.72
CA THR A 108 -5.86 -7.58 9.76
C THR A 108 -6.00 -8.71 10.79
N ALA A 109 -6.06 -9.97 10.35
CA ALA A 109 -6.05 -11.13 11.25
C ALA A 109 -4.76 -11.22 12.07
N GLY A 110 -3.61 -10.91 11.45
CA GLY A 110 -2.32 -10.81 12.11
C GLY A 110 -2.31 -9.76 13.21
N LEU A 111 -2.87 -8.57 12.98
CA LEU A 111 -3.01 -7.55 14.02
C LEU A 111 -3.87 -8.02 15.21
N LEU A 112 -4.98 -8.71 14.95
CA LEU A 112 -5.83 -9.25 16.00
C LEU A 112 -5.11 -10.31 16.83
N GLU A 113 -4.33 -11.18 16.20
CA GLU A 113 -3.54 -12.20 16.90
C GLU A 113 -2.39 -11.57 17.71
N LEU A 114 -1.70 -10.57 17.17
CA LEU A 114 -0.71 -9.79 17.90
C LEU A 114 -1.34 -9.09 19.11
N ALA A 115 -2.53 -8.51 18.96
CA ALA A 115 -3.28 -7.88 20.06
C ALA A 115 -3.57 -8.90 21.17
N ARG A 116 -4.02 -10.09 20.79
CA ARG A 116 -4.29 -11.18 21.73
C ARG A 116 -3.03 -11.62 22.48
N VAL A 117 -1.91 -11.79 21.77
CA VAL A 117 -0.64 -12.22 22.37
C VAL A 117 -0.11 -11.15 23.34
N TRP A 118 -0.09 -9.89 22.92
CA TRP A 118 0.37 -8.79 23.76
C TRP A 118 -0.52 -8.57 24.98
N ALA A 119 -1.85 -8.74 24.85
CA ALA A 119 -2.77 -8.60 25.97
C ALA A 119 -2.66 -9.73 26.99
N ALA A 120 -2.28 -10.93 26.56
CA ALA A 120 -2.13 -12.11 27.42
C ALA A 120 -0.72 -12.23 28.03
N GLY A 121 0.27 -11.54 27.45
CA GLY A 121 1.67 -11.61 27.85
C GLY A 121 2.06 -10.61 28.95
N PRO A 122 3.35 -10.59 29.32
CA PRO A 122 3.89 -9.55 30.18
C PRO A 122 3.73 -8.17 29.51
N ARG A 123 3.43 -7.15 30.32
CA ARG A 123 3.32 -5.78 29.82
C ARG A 123 4.65 -5.33 29.21
N PRO A 124 4.65 -4.80 27.99
CA PRO A 124 5.87 -4.31 27.35
C PRO A 124 6.42 -3.07 28.04
N GLU A 125 7.69 -2.77 27.85
CA GLU A 125 8.29 -1.53 28.37
C GLU A 125 7.75 -0.30 27.65
N ARG A 126 7.58 -0.38 26.31
CA ARG A 126 7.04 0.66 25.45
C ARG A 126 5.58 0.41 25.12
N SER A 127 4.85 1.44 24.81
CA SER A 127 3.47 1.29 24.35
C SER A 127 3.43 0.59 22.99
N ILE A 128 2.51 -0.35 22.87
CA ILE A 128 2.17 -0.95 21.57
C ILE A 128 0.91 -0.26 21.06
N VAL A 129 0.97 0.24 19.83
CA VAL A 129 -0.18 0.78 19.12
C VAL A 129 -0.42 -0.05 17.87
N MET A 130 -1.65 -0.49 17.71
CA MET A 130 -2.11 -1.23 16.53
C MET A 130 -3.05 -0.34 15.76
N ILE A 131 -2.84 -0.24 14.45
CA ILE A 131 -3.65 0.57 13.58
C ILE A 131 -4.11 -0.26 12.39
N SER A 132 -5.43 -0.38 12.22
CA SER A 132 -6.02 -0.87 11.00
C SER A 132 -6.38 0.32 10.13
N PHE A 133 -5.61 0.54 9.07
CA PHE A 133 -5.78 1.67 8.16
C PHE A 133 -6.94 1.42 7.20
N THR A 134 -7.58 2.51 6.80
CA THR A 134 -8.61 2.52 5.75
C THR A 134 -8.07 3.14 4.47
N ALA A 135 -8.75 2.86 3.34
CA ALA A 135 -8.46 3.48 2.04
C ALA A 135 -6.99 3.36 1.61
N GLU A 136 -6.38 2.22 1.88
CA GLU A 136 -5.04 1.87 1.41
C GLU A 136 -5.06 1.73 -0.11
N GLU A 137 -6.01 0.97 -0.65
CA GLU A 137 -6.22 0.68 -2.07
C GLU A 137 -6.57 1.93 -2.90
N SER A 138 -6.96 3.00 -2.22
CA SER A 138 -7.22 4.31 -2.82
C SER A 138 -6.00 5.24 -2.81
N GLY A 139 -4.81 4.71 -2.51
CA GLY A 139 -3.54 5.43 -2.49
C GLY A 139 -3.07 5.83 -1.09
N LEU A 140 -3.12 4.90 -0.13
CA LEU A 140 -2.57 5.06 1.23
C LEU A 140 -3.24 6.16 2.07
N LEU A 141 -4.48 6.55 1.75
CA LEU A 141 -5.11 7.76 2.33
C LEU A 141 -5.23 7.70 3.86
N GLY A 142 -5.52 6.52 4.42
CA GLY A 142 -5.65 6.36 5.87
C GLY A 142 -4.32 6.53 6.61
N SER A 143 -3.24 5.98 6.09
CA SER A 143 -1.91 6.12 6.67
C SER A 143 -1.32 7.51 6.48
N GLU A 144 -1.53 8.13 5.31
CA GLU A 144 -1.17 9.53 5.07
C GLU A 144 -1.90 10.49 6.02
N TYR A 145 -3.21 10.25 6.24
CA TYR A 145 -3.97 11.04 7.21
C TYR A 145 -3.41 10.90 8.62
N TYR A 146 -3.08 9.68 9.06
CA TYR A 146 -2.48 9.45 10.37
C TYR A 146 -1.10 10.11 10.49
N ALA A 147 -0.27 10.03 9.45
CA ALA A 147 1.04 10.68 9.44
C ALA A 147 0.94 12.21 9.57
N ALA A 148 -0.07 12.82 8.93
CA ALA A 148 -0.34 14.26 9.03
C ALA A 148 -1.02 14.67 10.33
N ASN A 149 -1.80 13.77 10.96
CA ASN A 149 -2.61 14.02 12.16
C ASN A 149 -2.44 12.90 13.19
N PRO A 150 -1.21 12.64 13.69
CA PRO A 150 -0.96 11.48 14.54
C PRO A 150 -1.57 11.67 15.93
N ILE A 151 -2.31 10.65 16.39
CA ILE A 151 -2.85 10.60 17.77
C ILE A 151 -1.70 10.38 18.76
N TYR A 152 -0.70 9.58 18.37
CA TYR A 152 0.54 9.39 19.12
C TYR A 152 1.68 10.02 18.34
N PRO A 153 2.52 10.88 18.96
CA PRO A 153 3.52 11.66 18.24
C PRO A 153 4.51 10.76 17.46
N LEU A 154 4.73 11.07 16.19
CA LEU A 154 5.70 10.32 15.37
C LEU A 154 7.13 10.45 15.92
N ALA A 155 7.46 11.58 16.56
CA ALA A 155 8.78 11.80 17.16
C ALA A 155 9.11 10.81 18.30
N THR A 156 8.13 10.17 18.91
CA THR A 156 8.29 9.14 19.94
C THR A 156 7.94 7.75 19.44
N THR A 157 7.68 7.59 18.15
CA THR A 157 7.52 6.29 17.53
C THR A 157 8.88 5.70 17.20
N VAL A 158 9.27 4.65 17.92
CA VAL A 158 10.62 4.05 17.84
C VAL A 158 10.72 2.97 16.79
N ALA A 159 9.61 2.35 16.39
CA ALA A 159 9.55 1.37 15.31
C ALA A 159 8.12 1.28 14.73
N GLY A 160 8.03 0.86 13.48
CA GLY A 160 6.76 0.56 12.80
C GLY A 160 6.89 -0.71 11.96
N PHE A 161 5.87 -1.56 12.03
CA PHE A 161 5.76 -2.80 11.26
C PHE A 161 4.41 -2.82 10.54
N ASN A 162 4.45 -2.79 9.22
CA ASN A 162 3.26 -2.98 8.40
C ASN A 162 3.16 -4.44 7.96
N ILE A 163 1.97 -4.99 8.05
CA ILE A 163 1.68 -6.38 7.67
C ILE A 163 0.75 -6.32 6.46
N ASP A 164 1.20 -6.92 5.37
CA ASP A 164 0.44 -6.90 4.12
C ASP A 164 0.62 -8.20 3.36
N ALA A 165 -0.49 -8.73 2.83
CA ALA A 165 -0.53 -9.92 1.99
C ALA A 165 0.30 -11.09 2.53
N MET A 166 0.01 -11.57 3.74
CA MET A 166 0.76 -12.67 4.36
C MET A 166 0.59 -13.97 3.57
N ASN A 167 1.61 -14.85 3.66
CA ASN A 167 1.61 -16.15 3.04
C ASN A 167 0.44 -17.04 3.52
N VAL A 168 -0.29 -17.61 2.58
CA VAL A 168 -1.43 -18.52 2.82
C VAL A 168 -1.13 -19.99 2.53
N TYR A 169 0.08 -20.33 2.07
CA TYR A 169 0.47 -21.68 1.68
C TYR A 169 0.97 -22.56 2.83
N GLY A 170 0.83 -22.11 4.07
CA GLY A 170 1.23 -22.82 5.28
C GLY A 170 2.50 -22.28 5.91
N ARG A 171 3.15 -23.10 6.76
CA ARG A 171 4.35 -22.67 7.50
C ARG A 171 5.52 -22.47 6.55
N VAL A 172 6.17 -21.34 6.68
CA VAL A 172 7.40 -20.96 5.98
C VAL A 172 8.56 -20.89 6.97
N ALA A 173 9.78 -21.01 6.46
CA ALA A 173 11.01 -20.96 7.27
C ALA A 173 11.54 -19.53 7.43
N ASP A 174 11.10 -18.61 6.57
CA ASP A 174 11.58 -17.23 6.44
C ASP A 174 10.41 -16.26 6.25
N VAL A 175 10.69 -14.99 6.42
CA VAL A 175 9.80 -13.87 6.12
C VAL A 175 10.57 -12.85 5.29
N ASP A 176 9.86 -12.21 4.37
CA ASP A 176 10.40 -11.11 3.59
C ASP A 176 10.14 -9.78 4.33
N ILE A 177 11.20 -9.00 4.55
CA ILE A 177 11.11 -7.71 5.23
C ILE A 177 11.59 -6.62 4.28
N ILE A 178 10.65 -5.79 3.83
CA ILE A 178 10.94 -4.64 2.98
C ILE A 178 11.35 -3.46 3.84
N GLY A 179 12.44 -2.78 3.49
CA GLY A 179 12.91 -1.57 4.18
C GLY A 179 13.85 -1.84 5.36
N SER A 180 14.25 -3.09 5.63
CA SER A 180 15.25 -3.37 6.66
C SER A 180 16.58 -2.67 6.35
N GLY A 181 17.16 -1.99 7.34
CA GLY A 181 18.42 -1.26 7.19
C GLY A 181 18.31 0.09 6.46
N GLN A 182 17.12 0.64 6.32
CA GLN A 182 16.87 1.95 5.72
C GLN A 182 16.50 3.03 6.76
N SER A 183 16.42 2.67 8.02
CA SER A 183 16.11 3.58 9.15
C SER A 183 17.35 3.97 9.92
#